data_b4fbdc5af38a00c6fd7ec68db4505284
#
_entry.id   b4fbdc5af38a00c6fd7ec68db4505284
#
_cell.length_a   1.000
_cell.length_b   1.000
_cell.length_c   1.000
_cell.angle_alpha   90.00
_cell.angle_beta   90.00
_cell.angle_gamma   90.00
#
_symmetry.space_group_name_H-M   'P 1'
#
loop_
_entity.id
_entity.type
_entity.pdbx_description
1 polymer ?
#
loop_
_entity_poly.entity_id
_entity_poly.type
_entity_poly.pdbx_seq_one_letter_code
_entity_poly.pdbx_strand_id
1 'polypeptide(L)'
;MEMVRRRLTVVGVGLVACLGCVSFGPNSILSYLYYDYGPEATLEALESAEINPENLALANLEKAMVLTELGRYEESLDALETAALRLDADAETAAVVSSRGYGPWLPEYHERVLAKTLAMANLMALYDTVGAAAAADLALEEIAAIGCGECEFGFTRLLAALAYGGAGRFSDGLGALEGLEAEGRPAALVGEVRRRLERGVAGFQPEGLAPPPVESERFVVAILLLGRGPYKEPATLDLGPGHTIRWSRWVPREPQTIAWAVMDLDEPVRSAEFTDVEEVAVAGLDLRRRRVIAGDESPSSPKKRDARHWTSMPASLQVVAVELPSESDAVDLV
;
A
#
# COMPACT_ATOMS: atom_id res chain seq x y z
N MET A 1 -8.61 18.54 27.91
CA MET A 1 -8.19 18.12 26.57
C MET A 1 -9.36 17.55 25.75
N GLU A 2 -10.21 16.74 26.32
CA GLU A 2 -11.37 16.12 25.66
C GLU A 2 -12.45 17.10 25.19
N MET A 3 -12.68 18.18 25.94
CA MET A 3 -13.69 19.19 25.58
C MET A 3 -13.30 20.08 24.38
N VAL A 4 -12.01 20.24 24.13
CA VAL A 4 -11.48 20.97 22.95
C VAL A 4 -11.58 20.11 21.69
N ARG A 5 -11.32 18.80 21.81
CA ARG A 5 -11.50 17.84 20.70
C ARG A 5 -12.94 17.80 20.19
N ARG A 6 -13.94 17.70 21.08
CA ARG A 6 -15.36 17.66 20.68
C ARG A 6 -15.84 18.93 19.94
N ARG A 7 -15.31 20.10 20.29
CA ARG A 7 -15.69 21.36 19.60
C ARG A 7 -15.06 21.50 18.22
N LEU A 8 -13.85 20.99 18.03
CA LEU A 8 -13.17 21.00 16.73
C LEU A 8 -13.80 20.01 15.74
N THR A 9 -14.24 18.83 16.19
CA THR A 9 -14.94 17.86 15.36
C THR A 9 -16.24 18.43 14.76
N VAL A 10 -17.01 19.18 15.54
CA VAL A 10 -18.24 19.83 15.05
C VAL A 10 -17.97 20.90 14.00
N VAL A 11 -16.86 21.64 14.12
CA VAL A 11 -16.49 22.67 13.14
C VAL A 11 -15.96 22.02 11.83
N GLY A 12 -15.22 20.94 11.95
CA GLY A 12 -14.70 20.19 10.78
C GLY A 12 -15.83 19.59 9.93
N VAL A 13 -16.78 18.92 10.57
CA VAL A 13 -17.95 18.32 9.90
C VAL A 13 -18.82 19.38 9.24
N GLY A 14 -19.02 20.53 9.90
CA GLY A 14 -19.76 21.67 9.33
C GLY A 14 -19.10 22.25 8.08
N LEU A 15 -17.75 22.22 7.98
CA LEU A 15 -17.02 22.75 6.83
C LEU A 15 -17.12 21.79 5.61
N VAL A 16 -17.11 20.49 5.83
CA VAL A 16 -17.23 19.47 4.77
C VAL A 16 -18.65 19.45 4.19
N ALA A 17 -19.67 19.59 5.04
CA ALA A 17 -21.07 19.65 4.59
C ALA A 17 -21.36 20.87 3.69
N CYS A 18 -20.60 21.96 3.81
CA CYS A 18 -20.76 23.16 2.99
C CYS A 18 -20.04 23.11 1.63
N LEU A 19 -19.10 22.18 1.40
CA LEU A 19 -18.24 22.18 0.22
C LEU A 19 -18.64 21.20 -0.86
N GLY A 20 -19.60 20.30 -0.62
CA GLY A 20 -20.27 19.46 -1.61
C GLY A 20 -19.40 18.52 -2.48
N CYS A 21 -18.09 18.68 -2.52
CA CYS A 21 -17.19 17.88 -3.34
C CYS A 21 -15.90 17.56 -2.60
N VAL A 22 -15.53 16.30 -2.51
CA VAL A 22 -14.19 15.89 -2.09
C VAL A 22 -13.22 16.07 -3.27
N SER A 23 -12.12 16.77 -3.03
CA SER A 23 -11.04 16.93 -3.99
C SER A 23 -9.88 16.01 -3.62
N PHE A 24 -9.24 15.45 -4.65
CA PHE A 24 -8.09 14.57 -4.53
C PHE A 24 -6.83 15.28 -5.04
N GLY A 25 -5.83 15.41 -4.21
CA GLY A 25 -4.57 16.06 -4.56
C GLY A 25 -3.80 16.58 -3.35
N PRO A 26 -2.61 17.15 -3.55
CA PRO A 26 -1.67 17.44 -2.47
C PRO A 26 -2.16 18.41 -1.40
N ASN A 27 -3.10 19.29 -1.75
CA ASN A 27 -3.71 20.27 -0.86
C ASN A 27 -5.22 20.03 -0.74
N SER A 28 -5.65 18.77 -0.83
CA SER A 28 -7.07 18.44 -0.75
C SER A 28 -7.58 18.50 0.69
N ILE A 29 -8.88 18.74 0.83
CA ILE A 29 -9.57 18.63 2.12
C ILE A 29 -9.39 17.23 2.70
N LEU A 30 -9.36 16.20 1.85
CA LEU A 30 -9.17 14.82 2.28
C LEU A 30 -7.80 14.61 2.95
N SER A 31 -6.71 15.16 2.34
CA SER A 31 -5.38 15.11 2.93
C SER A 31 -5.34 15.79 4.31
N TYR A 32 -5.97 16.95 4.42
CA TYR A 32 -6.07 17.67 5.69
C TYR A 32 -6.85 16.87 6.74
N LEU A 33 -8.02 16.32 6.36
CA LEU A 33 -8.82 15.51 7.27
C LEU A 33 -8.06 14.28 7.77
N TYR A 34 -7.41 13.57 6.88
CA TYR A 34 -6.70 12.35 7.22
C TYR A 34 -5.54 12.59 8.20
N TYR A 35 -4.69 13.57 7.92
CA TYR A 35 -3.49 13.78 8.73
C TYR A 35 -3.71 14.66 9.97
N ASP A 36 -4.68 15.55 9.96
CA ASP A 36 -4.90 16.48 11.06
C ASP A 36 -6.08 16.08 11.97
N TYR A 37 -7.03 15.29 11.45
CA TYR A 37 -8.23 14.87 12.20
C TYR A 37 -8.38 13.34 12.32
N GLY A 38 -7.63 12.57 11.56
CA GLY A 38 -7.59 11.12 11.66
C GLY A 38 -8.55 10.38 10.73
N PRO A 39 -8.50 9.02 10.78
CA PRO A 39 -9.21 8.16 9.85
C PRO A 39 -10.74 8.25 9.97
N GLU A 40 -11.31 8.42 11.17
CA GLU A 40 -12.76 8.51 11.34
C GLU A 40 -13.36 9.73 10.63
N ALA A 41 -12.73 10.90 10.76
CA ALA A 41 -13.19 12.12 10.12
C ALA A 41 -13.08 12.03 8.59
N THR A 42 -12.05 11.35 8.10
CA THR A 42 -11.84 11.12 6.68
C THR A 42 -12.89 10.17 6.12
N LEU A 43 -13.22 9.11 6.83
CA LEU A 43 -14.26 8.16 6.43
C LEU A 43 -15.62 8.85 6.34
N GLU A 44 -15.99 9.62 7.36
CA GLU A 44 -17.26 10.37 7.35
C GLU A 44 -17.34 11.33 6.15
N ALA A 45 -16.23 11.99 5.81
CA ALA A 45 -16.16 12.86 4.65
C ALA A 45 -16.33 12.09 3.33
N LEU A 46 -15.68 10.93 3.19
CA LEU A 46 -15.81 10.09 2.00
C LEU A 46 -17.22 9.52 1.82
N GLU A 47 -17.89 9.16 2.92
CA GLU A 47 -19.24 8.59 2.90
C GLU A 47 -20.33 9.65 2.68
N SER A 48 -20.12 10.88 3.12
CA SER A 48 -21.09 11.96 2.99
C SER A 48 -20.96 12.77 1.70
N ALA A 49 -19.83 12.69 1.01
CA ALA A 49 -19.54 13.50 -0.15
C ALA A 49 -20.12 12.92 -1.45
N GLU A 50 -20.54 13.82 -2.34
CA GLU A 50 -20.81 13.45 -3.73
C GLU A 50 -19.48 13.27 -4.47
N ILE A 51 -19.14 12.03 -4.82
CA ILE A 51 -17.91 11.68 -5.53
C ILE A 51 -18.15 11.75 -7.04
N ASN A 52 -17.35 12.54 -7.72
CA ASN A 52 -17.35 12.57 -9.19
C ASN A 52 -17.03 11.15 -9.73
N PRO A 53 -17.79 10.63 -10.69
CA PRO A 53 -17.55 9.33 -11.31
C PRO A 53 -16.10 9.07 -11.75
N GLU A 54 -15.40 10.11 -12.22
CA GLU A 54 -13.98 10.04 -12.61
C GLU A 54 -13.01 9.76 -11.44
N ASN A 55 -13.46 9.92 -10.21
CA ASN A 55 -12.67 9.73 -8.99
C ASN A 55 -13.12 8.54 -8.15
N LEU A 56 -14.12 7.77 -8.59
CA LEU A 56 -14.69 6.70 -7.78
C LEU A 56 -13.66 5.61 -7.40
N ALA A 57 -12.77 5.24 -8.33
CA ALA A 57 -11.72 4.28 -8.03
C ALA A 57 -10.77 4.82 -6.94
N LEU A 58 -10.32 6.05 -7.09
CA LEU A 58 -9.43 6.70 -6.12
C LEU A 58 -10.11 6.85 -4.76
N ALA A 59 -11.37 7.28 -4.73
CA ALA A 59 -12.14 7.42 -3.48
C ALA A 59 -12.27 6.09 -2.73
N ASN A 60 -12.46 4.98 -3.46
CA ASN A 60 -12.53 3.67 -2.83
C ASN A 60 -11.15 3.18 -2.33
N LEU A 61 -10.04 3.53 -2.97
CA LEU A 61 -8.70 3.25 -2.44
C LEU A 61 -8.43 4.05 -1.15
N GLU A 62 -8.79 5.34 -1.12
CA GLU A 62 -8.72 6.15 0.10
C GLU A 62 -9.59 5.55 1.21
N LYS A 63 -10.82 5.17 0.89
CA LYS A 63 -11.73 4.52 1.84
C LYS A 63 -11.15 3.22 2.37
N ALA A 64 -10.56 2.40 1.52
CA ALA A 64 -9.95 1.13 1.90
C ALA A 64 -8.81 1.31 2.90
N MET A 65 -7.91 2.28 2.66
CA MET A 65 -6.81 2.58 3.59
C MET A 65 -7.34 3.00 4.96
N VAL A 66 -8.29 3.94 4.97
CA VAL A 66 -8.91 4.44 6.21
C VAL A 66 -9.61 3.32 6.97
N LEU A 67 -10.34 2.44 6.29
CA LEU A 67 -11.01 1.29 6.90
C LEU A 67 -10.02 0.28 7.47
N THR A 68 -8.88 0.06 6.80
CA THR A 68 -7.80 -0.79 7.31
C THR A 68 -7.23 -0.24 8.62
N GLU A 69 -6.98 1.07 8.71
CA GLU A 69 -6.51 1.70 9.94
C GLU A 69 -7.52 1.63 11.09
N LEU A 70 -8.80 1.62 10.76
CA LEU A 70 -9.89 1.44 11.72
C LEU A 70 -10.14 -0.03 12.11
N GLY A 71 -9.38 -0.97 11.56
CA GLY A 71 -9.56 -2.41 11.78
C GLY A 71 -10.81 -3.00 11.13
N ARG A 72 -11.44 -2.27 10.18
CA ARG A 72 -12.65 -2.68 9.44
C ARG A 72 -12.24 -3.40 8.15
N TYR A 73 -11.57 -4.54 8.29
CA TYR A 73 -10.87 -5.21 7.20
C TYR A 73 -11.80 -5.73 6.09
N GLU A 74 -12.97 -6.30 6.44
CA GLU A 74 -13.95 -6.75 5.44
C GLU A 74 -14.45 -5.59 4.58
N GLU A 75 -14.79 -4.48 5.21
CA GLU A 75 -15.28 -3.30 4.48
C GLU A 75 -14.17 -2.66 3.63
N SER A 76 -12.93 -2.75 4.08
CA SER A 76 -11.78 -2.34 3.29
C SER A 76 -11.61 -3.21 2.04
N LEU A 77 -11.78 -4.54 2.15
CA LEU A 77 -11.75 -5.46 1.01
C LEU A 77 -12.86 -5.15 0.01
N ASP A 78 -14.08 -4.88 0.46
CA ASP A 78 -15.20 -4.46 -0.40
C ASP A 78 -14.88 -3.16 -1.16
N ALA A 79 -14.23 -2.20 -0.50
CA ALA A 79 -13.81 -0.96 -1.12
C ALA A 79 -12.70 -1.19 -2.17
N LEU A 80 -11.72 -2.07 -1.89
CA LEU A 80 -10.66 -2.46 -2.83
C LEU A 80 -11.24 -3.17 -4.06
N GLU A 81 -12.18 -4.09 -3.87
CA GLU A 81 -12.87 -4.77 -4.98
C GLU A 81 -13.64 -3.77 -5.85
N THR A 82 -14.38 -2.85 -5.21
CA THR A 82 -15.09 -1.79 -5.93
C THR A 82 -14.14 -0.91 -6.73
N ALA A 83 -12.98 -0.57 -6.17
CA ALA A 83 -11.94 0.18 -6.88
C ALA A 83 -11.42 -0.60 -8.09
N ALA A 84 -11.11 -1.89 -7.94
CA ALA A 84 -10.60 -2.75 -9.00
C ALA A 84 -11.59 -2.88 -10.17
N LEU A 85 -12.85 -3.20 -9.87
CA LEU A 85 -13.92 -3.28 -10.88
C LEU A 85 -14.10 -1.96 -11.63
N ARG A 86 -13.99 -0.84 -10.94
CA ARG A 86 -14.07 0.48 -11.56
C ARG A 86 -12.88 0.77 -12.46
N LEU A 87 -11.67 0.41 -12.04
CA LEU A 87 -10.45 0.60 -12.82
C LEU A 87 -10.48 -0.21 -14.13
N ASP A 88 -10.99 -1.44 -14.09
CA ASP A 88 -11.15 -2.27 -15.28
C ASP A 88 -12.14 -1.63 -16.28
N ALA A 89 -13.29 -1.15 -15.80
CA ALA A 89 -14.27 -0.45 -16.62
C ALA A 89 -13.73 0.88 -17.17
N ASP A 90 -12.95 1.60 -16.37
CA ASP A 90 -12.35 2.89 -16.76
C ASP A 90 -11.19 2.71 -17.75
N ALA A 91 -10.42 1.62 -17.67
CA ALA A 91 -9.38 1.31 -18.64
C ALA A 91 -9.95 1.07 -20.05
N GLU A 92 -11.09 0.39 -20.15
CA GLU A 92 -11.81 0.22 -21.42
C GLU A 92 -12.33 1.55 -21.99
N THR A 93 -12.81 2.43 -21.12
CA THR A 93 -13.38 3.73 -21.52
C THR A 93 -12.32 4.80 -21.77
N ALA A 94 -11.18 4.77 -21.10
CA ALA A 94 -10.09 5.74 -21.24
C ALA A 94 -9.53 5.78 -22.68
N ALA A 95 -9.58 4.67 -23.41
CA ALA A 95 -9.22 4.58 -24.81
C ALA A 95 -10.18 5.40 -25.72
N VAL A 96 -11.40 5.66 -25.27
CA VAL A 96 -12.47 6.30 -26.06
C VAL A 96 -12.66 7.79 -25.71
N VAL A 97 -12.38 8.21 -24.47
CA VAL A 97 -12.77 9.54 -23.92
C VAL A 97 -11.65 10.57 -23.97
N SER A 98 -10.87 10.65 -25.01
CA SER A 98 -9.74 11.61 -25.10
C SER A 98 -10.11 13.09 -25.32
N SER A 99 -11.39 13.49 -25.28
CA SER A 99 -11.76 14.82 -25.79
C SER A 99 -12.30 15.86 -24.80
N ARG A 100 -12.77 15.51 -23.60
CA ARG A 100 -13.42 16.47 -22.69
C ARG A 100 -13.09 16.22 -21.21
N GLY A 101 -12.22 17.02 -20.61
CA GLY A 101 -12.04 17.05 -19.17
C GLY A 101 -10.85 16.22 -18.66
N TYR A 102 -10.81 15.97 -17.33
CA TYR A 102 -10.02 14.90 -16.75
C TYR A 102 -10.74 13.60 -17.12
N GLY A 103 -10.02 12.64 -17.68
CA GLY A 103 -10.52 11.28 -17.81
C GLY A 103 -10.61 10.59 -16.43
N PRO A 104 -11.09 9.32 -16.41
CA PRO A 104 -11.04 8.52 -15.20
C PRO A 104 -9.62 8.52 -14.62
N TRP A 105 -9.52 8.54 -13.30
CA TRP A 105 -8.23 8.40 -12.63
C TRP A 105 -7.69 6.98 -12.83
N LEU A 106 -6.43 6.89 -13.24
CA LEU A 106 -5.73 5.62 -13.37
C LEU A 106 -4.54 5.59 -12.40
N PRO A 107 -4.38 4.51 -11.63
CA PRO A 107 -3.28 4.39 -10.68
C PRO A 107 -1.94 4.26 -11.39
N GLU A 108 -0.92 4.80 -10.77
CA GLU A 108 0.47 4.54 -11.14
C GLU A 108 0.89 3.12 -10.73
N TYR A 109 2.04 2.68 -11.21
CA TYR A 109 2.52 1.30 -10.96
C TYR A 109 2.56 0.94 -9.49
N HIS A 110 3.15 1.80 -8.65
CA HIS A 110 3.24 1.56 -7.20
C HIS A 110 1.87 1.57 -6.50
N GLU A 111 0.94 2.43 -6.92
CA GLU A 111 -0.42 2.48 -6.38
C GLU A 111 -1.17 1.16 -6.64
N ARG A 112 -0.97 0.53 -7.81
CA ARG A 112 -1.57 -0.77 -8.14
C ARG A 112 -1.01 -1.91 -7.29
N VAL A 113 0.31 -1.94 -7.11
CA VAL A 113 0.96 -2.95 -6.25
C VAL A 113 0.53 -2.76 -4.80
N LEU A 114 0.52 -1.52 -4.30
CA LEU A 114 0.12 -1.23 -2.92
C LEU A 114 -1.35 -1.55 -2.63
N ALA A 115 -2.27 -1.36 -3.59
CA ALA A 115 -3.66 -1.76 -3.43
C ALA A 115 -3.79 -3.29 -3.22
N LYS A 116 -3.06 -4.09 -3.99
CA LYS A 116 -3.00 -5.56 -3.83
C LYS A 116 -2.31 -5.97 -2.53
N THR A 117 -1.28 -5.23 -2.14
CA THR A 117 -0.59 -5.45 -0.86
C THR A 117 -1.52 -5.17 0.33
N LEU A 118 -2.33 -4.13 0.25
CA LEU A 118 -3.33 -3.80 1.27
C LEU A 118 -4.40 -4.89 1.38
N ALA A 119 -4.89 -5.40 0.24
CA ALA A 119 -5.82 -6.53 0.23
C ALA A 119 -5.22 -7.77 0.91
N MET A 120 -3.98 -8.10 0.59
CA MET A 120 -3.25 -9.20 1.22
C MET A 120 -3.12 -9.01 2.74
N ALA A 121 -2.76 -7.81 3.20
CA ALA A 121 -2.66 -7.47 4.62
C ALA A 121 -4.00 -7.64 5.35
N ASN A 122 -5.10 -7.16 4.75
CA ASN A 122 -6.43 -7.28 5.32
C ASN A 122 -6.89 -8.75 5.43
N LEU A 123 -6.64 -9.56 4.40
CA LEU A 123 -6.94 -11.00 4.43
C LEU A 123 -6.13 -11.73 5.49
N MET A 124 -4.86 -11.37 5.68
CA MET A 124 -4.05 -11.90 6.77
C MET A 124 -4.61 -11.50 8.15
N ALA A 125 -5.05 -10.27 8.30
CA ALA A 125 -5.67 -9.79 9.56
C ALA A 125 -7.00 -10.52 9.86
N LEU A 126 -7.72 -10.96 8.84
CA LEU A 126 -8.93 -11.79 8.95
C LEU A 126 -8.63 -13.30 9.08
N TYR A 127 -7.36 -13.71 9.12
CA TYR A 127 -6.94 -15.10 9.11
C TYR A 127 -7.39 -15.90 7.87
N ASP A 128 -7.74 -15.23 6.79
CA ASP A 128 -7.99 -15.88 5.49
C ASP A 128 -6.67 -16.15 4.77
N THR A 129 -6.01 -17.22 5.15
CA THR A 129 -4.69 -17.59 4.62
C THR A 129 -4.74 -17.95 3.14
N VAL A 130 -5.84 -18.54 2.67
CA VAL A 130 -6.02 -18.92 1.25
C VAL A 130 -6.23 -17.68 0.41
N GLY A 131 -7.11 -16.78 0.82
CA GLY A 131 -7.33 -15.49 0.17
C GLY A 131 -6.05 -14.64 0.16
N ALA A 132 -5.32 -14.59 1.28
CA ALA A 132 -4.06 -13.86 1.37
C ALA A 132 -3.00 -14.38 0.38
N ALA A 133 -2.88 -15.71 0.23
CA ALA A 133 -1.97 -16.30 -0.75
C ALA A 133 -2.38 -16.01 -2.20
N ALA A 134 -3.69 -15.99 -2.50
CA ALA A 134 -4.19 -15.59 -3.81
C ALA A 134 -3.92 -14.10 -4.10
N ALA A 135 -4.09 -13.23 -3.09
CA ALA A 135 -3.74 -11.81 -3.21
C ALA A 135 -2.21 -11.61 -3.42
N ALA A 136 -1.39 -12.46 -2.80
CA ALA A 136 0.06 -12.48 -3.02
C ALA A 136 0.42 -12.82 -4.46
N ASP A 137 -0.23 -13.84 -5.06
CA ASP A 137 -0.05 -14.18 -6.48
C ASP A 137 -0.30 -12.95 -7.36
N LEU A 138 -1.45 -12.28 -7.17
CA LEU A 138 -1.81 -11.09 -7.95
C LEU A 138 -0.85 -9.90 -7.76
N ALA A 139 -0.32 -9.71 -6.55
CA ALA A 139 0.63 -8.64 -6.27
C ALA A 139 1.99 -8.91 -6.93
N LEU A 140 2.49 -10.15 -6.87
CA LEU A 140 3.76 -10.52 -7.49
C LEU A 140 3.66 -10.57 -9.02
N GLU A 141 2.53 -10.99 -9.59
CA GLU A 141 2.26 -10.89 -11.03
C GLU A 141 2.28 -9.42 -11.49
N GLU A 142 1.70 -8.51 -10.72
CA GLU A 142 1.73 -7.08 -11.04
C GLU A 142 3.16 -6.55 -11.04
N ILE A 143 3.97 -6.88 -10.02
CA ILE A 143 5.39 -6.50 -9.96
C ILE A 143 6.15 -7.04 -11.18
N ALA A 144 5.93 -8.29 -11.55
CA ALA A 144 6.56 -8.90 -12.72
C ALA A 144 6.14 -8.22 -14.03
N ALA A 145 4.85 -7.89 -14.18
CA ALA A 145 4.31 -7.22 -15.36
C ALA A 145 4.86 -5.80 -15.54
N ILE A 146 5.11 -5.09 -14.44
CA ILE A 146 5.73 -3.76 -14.47
C ILE A 146 7.14 -3.84 -15.06
N GLY A 147 7.91 -4.85 -14.71
CA GLY A 147 9.28 -5.03 -15.20
C GLY A 147 10.23 -3.90 -14.82
N CYS A 148 10.01 -3.26 -13.68
CA CYS A 148 10.84 -2.18 -13.15
C CYS A 148 11.96 -2.79 -12.30
N GLY A 149 13.18 -2.83 -12.82
CA GLY A 149 14.34 -3.33 -12.06
C GLY A 149 14.78 -2.44 -10.91
N GLU A 150 14.32 -1.19 -10.89
CA GLU A 150 14.67 -0.18 -9.86
C GLU A 150 13.54 0.03 -8.83
N CYS A 151 12.37 -0.62 -9.05
CA CYS A 151 11.22 -0.50 -8.15
C CYS A 151 11.27 -1.60 -7.09
N GLU A 152 11.72 -1.26 -5.91
CA GLU A 152 11.86 -2.20 -4.81
C GLU A 152 10.56 -2.33 -4.01
N PHE A 153 9.83 -3.41 -4.26
CA PHE A 153 8.60 -3.76 -3.52
C PHE A 153 8.88 -4.76 -2.38
N GLY A 154 9.93 -4.49 -1.60
CA GLY A 154 10.38 -5.40 -0.56
C GLY A 154 9.32 -5.75 0.47
N PHE A 155 8.51 -4.79 0.89
CA PHE A 155 7.40 -5.04 1.80
C PHE A 155 6.36 -6.01 1.22
N THR A 156 5.95 -5.81 -0.04
CA THR A 156 5.00 -6.70 -0.73
C THR A 156 5.53 -8.13 -0.81
N ARG A 157 6.83 -8.29 -1.12
CA ARG A 157 7.47 -9.61 -1.17
C ARG A 157 7.54 -10.29 0.19
N LEU A 158 7.86 -9.56 1.25
CA LEU A 158 7.86 -10.10 2.61
C LEU A 158 6.47 -10.56 3.01
N LEU A 159 5.47 -9.72 2.76
CA LEU A 159 4.10 -10.05 3.10
C LEU A 159 3.59 -11.26 2.30
N ALA A 160 3.95 -11.36 1.02
CA ALA A 160 3.66 -12.52 0.19
C ALA A 160 4.29 -13.80 0.74
N ALA A 161 5.55 -13.74 1.20
CA ALA A 161 6.22 -14.88 1.83
C ALA A 161 5.48 -15.35 3.09
N LEU A 162 5.02 -14.42 3.92
CA LEU A 162 4.23 -14.73 5.12
C LEU A 162 2.85 -15.30 4.77
N ALA A 163 2.16 -14.74 3.77
CA ALA A 163 0.86 -15.22 3.29
C ALA A 163 0.94 -16.64 2.74
N TYR A 164 1.96 -16.93 1.91
CA TYR A 164 2.23 -18.27 1.43
C TYR A 164 2.55 -19.25 2.54
N GLY A 165 3.35 -18.83 3.52
CA GLY A 165 3.65 -19.64 4.71
C GLY A 165 2.38 -20.01 5.49
N GLY A 166 1.48 -19.04 5.71
CA GLY A 166 0.18 -19.26 6.35
C GLY A 166 -0.74 -20.22 5.59
N ALA A 167 -0.65 -20.23 4.26
CA ALA A 167 -1.41 -21.13 3.39
C ALA A 167 -0.72 -22.49 3.17
N GLY A 168 0.45 -22.75 3.77
CA GLY A 168 1.23 -23.99 3.53
C GLY A 168 1.98 -24.03 2.18
N ARG A 169 2.00 -22.93 1.45
CA ARG A 169 2.71 -22.80 0.15
C ARG A 169 4.17 -22.38 0.38
N PHE A 170 4.89 -23.15 1.18
CA PHE A 170 6.24 -22.79 1.68
C PHE A 170 7.27 -22.54 0.57
N SER A 171 7.23 -23.31 -0.52
CA SER A 171 8.13 -23.13 -1.65
C SER A 171 7.91 -21.79 -2.36
N ASP A 172 6.65 -21.35 -2.51
CA ASP A 172 6.32 -20.05 -3.10
C ASP A 172 6.78 -18.93 -2.18
N GLY A 173 6.63 -19.12 -0.85
CA GLY A 173 7.17 -18.20 0.15
C GLY A 173 8.68 -18.03 0.08
N LEU A 174 9.43 -19.11 -0.10
CA LEU A 174 10.88 -19.05 -0.30
C LEU A 174 11.25 -18.29 -1.57
N GLY A 175 10.53 -18.52 -2.68
CA GLY A 175 10.71 -17.77 -3.92
C GLY A 175 10.47 -16.27 -3.77
N ALA A 176 9.47 -15.87 -2.98
CA ALA A 176 9.22 -14.45 -2.69
C ALA A 176 10.39 -13.80 -1.89
N LEU A 177 11.04 -14.56 -1.01
CA LEU A 177 12.19 -14.07 -0.23
C LEU A 177 13.48 -13.94 -1.05
N GLU A 178 13.68 -14.71 -2.11
CA GLU A 178 14.87 -14.61 -2.95
C GLU A 178 15.06 -13.19 -3.51
N GLY A 179 13.96 -12.52 -3.91
CA GLY A 179 14.01 -11.14 -4.35
C GLY A 179 14.45 -10.16 -3.26
N LEU A 180 14.01 -10.38 -2.01
CA LEU A 180 14.38 -9.53 -0.87
C LEU A 180 15.86 -9.60 -0.52
N GLU A 181 16.46 -10.76 -0.58
CA GLU A 181 17.88 -10.92 -0.30
C GLU A 181 18.75 -10.21 -1.35
N ALA A 182 18.32 -10.24 -2.60
CA ALA A 182 18.97 -9.49 -3.68
C ALA A 182 18.90 -7.97 -3.49
N GLU A 183 17.83 -7.47 -2.85
CA GLU A 183 17.62 -6.06 -2.53
C GLU A 183 18.40 -5.59 -1.27
N GLY A 184 19.13 -6.47 -0.59
CA GLY A 184 19.93 -6.12 0.61
C GLY A 184 19.09 -5.77 1.84
N ARG A 185 17.86 -6.25 1.92
CA ARG A 185 16.92 -6.00 3.03
C ARG A 185 17.40 -6.61 4.36
N PRO A 186 16.84 -6.21 5.53
CA PRO A 186 17.33 -6.63 6.84
C PRO A 186 17.47 -8.13 6.99
N ALA A 187 18.70 -8.62 6.94
CA ALA A 187 19.02 -10.05 6.85
C ALA A 187 18.49 -10.86 8.04
N ALA A 188 18.37 -10.26 9.20
CA ALA A 188 17.88 -10.94 10.41
C ALA A 188 16.40 -11.36 10.27
N LEU A 189 15.51 -10.43 9.85
CA LEU A 189 14.09 -10.72 9.67
C LEU A 189 13.84 -11.65 8.49
N VAL A 190 14.46 -11.37 7.34
CA VAL A 190 14.34 -12.21 6.14
C VAL A 190 14.84 -13.64 6.44
N GLY A 191 15.97 -13.76 7.15
CA GLY A 191 16.51 -15.04 7.57
C GLY A 191 15.61 -15.81 8.55
N GLU A 192 14.91 -15.13 9.45
CA GLU A 192 13.96 -15.78 10.35
C GLU A 192 12.73 -16.30 9.60
N VAL A 193 12.14 -15.49 8.73
CA VAL A 193 11.01 -15.91 7.89
C VAL A 193 11.44 -17.10 7.01
N ARG A 194 12.62 -17.06 6.40
CA ARG A 194 13.20 -18.17 5.64
C ARG A 194 13.27 -19.45 6.45
N ARG A 195 13.87 -19.40 7.64
CA ARG A 195 14.01 -20.58 8.53
C ARG A 195 12.66 -21.21 8.87
N ARG A 196 11.60 -20.39 9.04
CA ARG A 196 10.24 -20.88 9.32
C ARG A 196 9.63 -21.57 8.11
N LEU A 197 9.81 -20.99 6.93
CA LEU A 197 9.34 -21.58 5.67
C LEU A 197 10.09 -22.91 5.36
N GLU A 198 11.40 -22.96 5.55
CA GLU A 198 12.21 -24.17 5.38
C GLU A 198 11.79 -25.29 6.34
N ARG A 199 11.49 -24.93 7.60
CA ARG A 199 10.90 -25.89 8.56
C ARG A 199 9.55 -26.41 8.10
N GLY A 200 8.71 -25.54 7.52
CA GLY A 200 7.44 -25.92 6.94
C GLY A 200 7.59 -26.91 5.79
N VAL A 201 8.54 -26.69 4.87
CA VAL A 201 8.88 -27.64 3.80
C VAL A 201 9.35 -28.97 4.37
N ALA A 202 10.24 -28.94 5.37
CA ALA A 202 10.77 -30.14 6.00
C ALA A 202 9.71 -30.94 6.79
N GLY A 203 8.75 -30.23 7.41
CA GLY A 203 7.65 -30.82 8.16
C GLY A 203 6.54 -31.39 7.30
N PHE A 204 6.49 -31.05 6.02
CA PHE A 204 5.53 -31.59 5.05
C PHE A 204 6.02 -32.92 4.49
N GLN A 205 6.24 -33.92 5.38
CA GLN A 205 6.48 -35.29 4.92
C GLN A 205 5.14 -35.97 4.65
N PRO A 206 4.94 -36.54 3.46
CA PRO A 206 3.74 -37.31 3.19
C PRO A 206 3.76 -38.56 4.07
N GLU A 207 2.70 -38.71 4.85
CA GLU A 207 2.26 -39.88 5.59
C GLU A 207 3.07 -40.31 6.85
N GLY A 208 2.52 -40.03 8.00
CA GLY A 208 2.59 -40.90 9.18
C GLY A 208 3.54 -40.50 10.31
N LEU A 209 4.31 -39.45 10.22
CA LEU A 209 5.08 -38.92 11.37
C LEU A 209 4.37 -37.66 11.89
N ALA A 210 3.98 -37.69 13.17
CA ALA A 210 3.54 -36.48 13.85
C ALA A 210 4.65 -35.42 13.69
N PRO A 211 4.31 -34.18 13.30
CA PRO A 211 5.30 -33.13 13.28
C PRO A 211 5.94 -33.04 14.66
N PRO A 212 7.26 -32.77 14.75
CA PRO A 212 7.88 -32.52 16.03
C PRO A 212 7.08 -31.44 16.75
N PRO A 213 6.92 -31.52 18.10
CA PRO A 213 6.23 -30.48 18.86
C PRO A 213 6.93 -29.16 18.53
N VAL A 214 6.26 -28.31 17.80
CA VAL A 214 6.71 -26.94 17.59
C VAL A 214 6.67 -26.34 18.99
N GLU A 215 7.83 -26.16 19.62
CA GLU A 215 7.93 -25.24 20.74
C GLU A 215 7.32 -23.95 20.23
N SER A 216 6.20 -23.55 20.84
CA SER A 216 5.31 -22.52 20.33
C SER A 216 5.91 -21.12 20.58
N GLU A 217 7.05 -20.86 19.97
CA GLU A 217 7.57 -19.50 19.88
C GLU A 217 6.61 -18.72 19.01
N ARG A 218 5.84 -17.85 19.63
CA ARG A 218 4.92 -16.95 18.94
C ARG A 218 5.75 -15.89 18.22
N PHE A 219 5.65 -15.86 16.93
CA PHE A 219 6.29 -14.84 16.10
C PHE A 219 5.25 -13.81 15.71
N VAL A 220 5.40 -12.61 16.23
CA VAL A 220 4.53 -11.48 15.90
C VAL A 220 5.21 -10.59 14.88
N VAL A 221 4.50 -10.31 13.82
CA VAL A 221 4.92 -9.37 12.78
C VAL A 221 3.95 -8.19 12.82
N ALA A 222 4.46 -7.02 13.22
CA ALA A 222 3.70 -5.79 13.16
C ALA A 222 4.05 -5.02 11.87
N ILE A 223 3.02 -4.63 11.15
CA ILE A 223 3.10 -3.86 9.92
C ILE A 223 2.88 -2.39 10.27
N LEU A 224 3.81 -1.53 9.87
CA LEU A 224 3.79 -0.11 10.15
C LEU A 224 3.69 0.68 8.84
N LEU A 225 2.61 1.42 8.70
CA LEU A 225 2.36 2.34 7.57
C LEU A 225 2.73 3.74 8.05
N LEU A 226 3.94 4.20 7.74
CA LEU A 226 4.47 5.43 8.32
C LEU A 226 4.51 6.57 7.33
N GLY A 227 4.15 7.73 7.84
CA GLY A 227 4.36 9.00 7.17
C GLY A 227 3.37 9.30 6.05
N ARG A 228 3.65 10.43 5.39
CA ARG A 228 2.87 10.93 4.27
C ARG A 228 3.60 10.58 2.98
N GLY A 229 2.99 9.78 2.12
CA GLY A 229 3.53 9.46 0.81
C GLY A 229 3.78 10.69 -0.06
N PRO A 230 4.55 10.54 -1.14
CA PRO A 230 4.85 11.62 -2.06
C PRO A 230 3.56 12.13 -2.72
N TYR A 231 3.59 13.36 -3.23
CA TYR A 231 2.47 13.94 -3.95
C TYR A 231 2.85 14.33 -5.38
N LYS A 232 1.85 14.42 -6.25
CA LYS A 232 2.05 14.79 -7.66
C LYS A 232 1.94 16.29 -7.87
N GLU A 233 2.88 16.85 -8.61
CA GLU A 233 2.79 18.19 -9.17
C GLU A 233 2.72 18.18 -10.69
N PRO A 234 2.05 19.18 -11.28
CA PRO A 234 2.08 19.38 -12.71
C PRO A 234 3.50 19.69 -13.21
N ALA A 235 3.94 18.99 -14.24
CA ALA A 235 5.23 19.16 -14.88
C ALA A 235 5.11 19.17 -16.41
N THR A 236 6.23 19.28 -17.10
CA THR A 236 6.35 19.07 -18.55
C THR A 236 7.44 18.08 -18.82
N LEU A 237 7.21 17.20 -19.79
CA LEU A 237 8.21 16.30 -20.33
C LEU A 237 8.65 16.81 -21.68
N ASP A 238 9.96 17.04 -21.83
CA ASP A 238 10.57 17.40 -23.11
C ASP A 238 10.89 16.10 -23.88
N LEU A 239 10.36 16.01 -25.08
CA LEU A 239 10.56 14.88 -26.01
C LEU A 239 11.56 15.21 -27.12
N GLY A 240 12.23 16.37 -27.04
CA GLY A 240 13.17 16.85 -28.04
C GLY A 240 12.75 18.18 -28.67
N PRO A 241 13.51 18.72 -29.66
CA PRO A 241 13.33 20.07 -30.17
C PRO A 241 11.90 20.38 -30.57
N GLY A 242 11.25 21.29 -29.83
CA GLY A 242 9.89 21.76 -30.11
C GLY A 242 8.76 20.83 -29.68
N HIS A 243 9.05 19.71 -29.04
CA HIS A 243 8.06 18.74 -28.61
C HIS A 243 8.05 18.61 -27.09
N THR A 244 7.05 19.19 -26.46
CA THR A 244 6.80 19.02 -25.01
C THR A 244 5.41 18.45 -24.77
N ILE A 245 5.28 17.55 -23.82
CA ILE A 245 3.99 17.07 -23.34
C ILE A 245 3.77 17.51 -21.90
N ARG A 246 2.50 17.64 -21.53
CA ARG A 246 2.13 17.83 -20.12
C ARG A 246 2.35 16.53 -19.38
N TRP A 247 3.04 16.62 -18.24
CA TRP A 247 3.41 15.49 -17.41
C TRP A 247 3.11 15.79 -15.94
N SER A 248 3.29 14.81 -15.08
CA SER A 248 3.31 15.00 -13.63
C SER A 248 4.67 14.58 -13.10
N ARG A 249 5.08 15.13 -11.97
CA ARG A 249 6.24 14.65 -11.23
C ARG A 249 5.82 14.34 -9.80
N TRP A 250 6.46 13.36 -9.21
CA TRP A 250 6.37 13.12 -7.78
C TRP A 250 7.27 14.12 -7.04
N VAL A 251 6.75 14.63 -5.96
CA VAL A 251 7.47 15.54 -5.06
C VAL A 251 7.62 14.84 -3.73
N PRO A 252 8.88 14.63 -3.30
CA PRO A 252 9.17 14.04 -2.01
C PRO A 252 8.62 14.91 -0.86
N ARG A 253 8.33 14.24 0.25
CA ARG A 253 8.04 14.93 1.51
C ARG A 253 9.25 14.81 2.43
N GLU A 254 9.25 15.56 3.51
CA GLU A 254 10.34 15.45 4.50
C GLU A 254 10.39 14.03 5.07
N PRO A 255 11.61 13.45 5.20
CA PRO A 255 11.79 12.10 5.72
C PRO A 255 11.21 11.97 7.13
N GLN A 256 10.51 10.87 7.37
CA GLN A 256 9.80 10.65 8.60
C GLN A 256 10.48 9.62 9.50
N THR A 257 10.09 9.62 10.74
CA THR A 257 10.74 8.95 11.86
C THR A 257 10.65 7.43 11.76
N ILE A 258 11.71 6.76 12.20
CA ILE A 258 11.73 5.31 12.44
C ILE A 258 10.83 5.02 13.65
N ALA A 259 9.93 4.05 13.51
CA ALA A 259 9.14 3.59 14.63
C ALA A 259 9.89 2.55 15.48
N TRP A 260 9.48 2.43 16.73
CA TRP A 260 10.03 1.47 17.66
C TRP A 260 8.91 0.57 18.18
N ALA A 261 9.17 -0.70 18.31
CA ALA A 261 8.36 -1.57 19.15
C ALA A 261 8.98 -1.62 20.53
N VAL A 262 8.23 -1.19 21.53
CA VAL A 262 8.56 -1.41 22.93
C VAL A 262 7.77 -2.64 23.35
N MET A 263 8.46 -3.62 23.83
CA MET A 263 7.87 -4.84 24.35
C MET A 263 8.28 -4.98 25.80
N ASP A 264 7.61 -5.84 26.52
CA ASP A 264 8.01 -6.26 27.87
C ASP A 264 9.33 -7.08 27.81
N LEU A 265 10.26 -6.58 26.97
CA LEU A 265 11.61 -7.08 26.75
C LEU A 265 12.60 -6.05 27.26
N ASP A 266 13.76 -6.54 27.67
CA ASP A 266 14.85 -5.71 28.21
C ASP A 266 15.33 -4.61 27.26
N GLU A 267 15.09 -4.75 25.93
CA GLU A 267 15.47 -3.76 24.93
C GLU A 267 14.38 -3.56 23.85
N PRO A 268 14.12 -2.31 23.43
CA PRO A 268 13.18 -2.02 22.36
C PRO A 268 13.72 -2.49 21.00
N VAL A 269 12.87 -3.08 20.18
CA VAL A 269 13.20 -3.54 18.82
C VAL A 269 12.83 -2.46 17.81
N ARG A 270 13.76 -2.10 16.95
CA ARG A 270 13.52 -1.12 15.87
C ARG A 270 12.73 -1.74 14.72
N SER A 271 11.86 -0.95 14.14
CA SER A 271 11.29 -1.29 12.84
C SER A 271 12.37 -1.27 11.74
N ALA A 272 12.16 -2.09 10.73
CA ALA A 272 12.97 -2.10 9.52
C ALA A 272 12.13 -1.62 8.34
N GLU A 273 12.68 -0.70 7.55
CA GLU A 273 12.06 -0.26 6.31
C GLU A 273 12.24 -1.33 5.23
N PHE A 274 11.12 -1.71 4.62
CA PHE A 274 11.07 -2.68 3.52
C PHE A 274 10.69 -2.04 2.19
N THR A 275 10.02 -0.91 2.20
CA THR A 275 9.70 -0.15 0.99
C THR A 275 9.67 1.34 1.32
N ASP A 276 10.53 2.10 0.66
CA ASP A 276 10.40 3.54 0.51
C ASP A 276 9.42 3.80 -0.65
N VAL A 277 8.21 4.23 -0.31
CA VAL A 277 7.15 4.45 -1.29
C VAL A 277 7.48 5.59 -2.23
N GLU A 278 8.23 6.59 -1.76
CA GLU A 278 8.67 7.70 -2.58
C GLU A 278 9.65 7.26 -3.66
N GLU A 279 10.66 6.47 -3.29
CA GLU A 279 11.64 5.92 -4.22
C GLU A 279 10.95 5.08 -5.30
N VAL A 280 10.05 4.19 -4.90
CA VAL A 280 9.27 3.35 -5.82
C VAL A 280 8.37 4.19 -6.73
N ALA A 281 7.74 5.25 -6.22
CA ALA A 281 6.90 6.14 -7.02
C ALA A 281 7.70 6.90 -8.08
N VAL A 282 8.89 7.40 -7.71
CA VAL A 282 9.79 8.09 -8.63
C VAL A 282 10.33 7.13 -9.71
N ALA A 283 10.82 5.95 -9.32
CA ALA A 283 11.33 4.94 -10.23
C ALA A 283 10.24 4.45 -11.22
N GLY A 284 9.03 4.24 -10.73
CA GLY A 284 7.88 3.86 -11.55
C GLY A 284 7.52 4.92 -12.59
N LEU A 285 7.54 6.20 -12.21
CA LEU A 285 7.28 7.31 -13.13
C LEU A 285 8.38 7.45 -14.18
N ASP A 286 9.63 7.26 -13.80
CA ASP A 286 10.76 7.29 -14.74
C ASP A 286 10.71 6.12 -15.73
N LEU A 287 10.31 4.93 -15.29
CA LEU A 287 10.05 3.80 -16.18
C LEU A 287 8.97 4.14 -17.20
N ARG A 288 7.84 4.69 -16.74
CA ARG A 288 6.75 5.11 -17.61
C ARG A 288 7.18 6.18 -18.60
N ARG A 289 7.98 7.16 -18.15
CA ARG A 289 8.58 8.17 -19.02
C ARG A 289 9.41 7.53 -20.13
N ARG A 290 10.29 6.57 -19.80
CA ARG A 290 11.09 5.84 -20.79
C ARG A 290 10.22 5.12 -21.83
N ARG A 291 9.14 4.44 -21.40
CA ARG A 291 8.18 3.76 -22.28
C ARG A 291 7.42 4.71 -23.21
N VAL A 292 6.98 5.86 -22.69
CA VAL A 292 6.32 6.90 -23.52
C VAL A 292 7.27 7.45 -24.57
N ILE A 293 8.53 7.73 -24.22
CA ILE A 293 9.55 8.21 -25.16
C ILE A 293 9.87 7.16 -26.23
N ALA A 294 9.92 5.88 -25.84
CA ALA A 294 10.13 4.77 -26.78
C ALA A 294 8.91 4.49 -27.69
N GLY A 295 7.74 5.03 -27.36
CA GLY A 295 6.49 4.78 -28.09
C GLY A 295 5.78 3.48 -27.66
N ASP A 296 6.26 2.83 -26.61
CA ASP A 296 5.71 1.58 -26.07
C ASP A 296 4.47 1.80 -25.20
N GLU A 297 4.26 3.04 -24.75
CA GLU A 297 3.11 3.43 -23.94
C GLU A 297 2.58 4.79 -24.42
N SER A 298 1.26 4.91 -24.47
CA SER A 298 0.64 6.18 -24.79
C SER A 298 0.69 7.11 -23.58
N PRO A 299 1.03 8.41 -23.76
CA PRO A 299 0.91 9.36 -22.67
C PRO A 299 -0.55 9.43 -22.22
N SER A 300 -0.78 9.16 -20.93
CA SER A 300 -2.12 9.29 -20.36
C SER A 300 -2.61 10.73 -20.54
N SER A 301 -3.65 10.89 -21.34
CA SER A 301 -4.32 12.13 -21.69
C SER A 301 -3.42 13.36 -21.91
N PRO A 302 -3.19 13.79 -23.17
CA PRO A 302 -2.30 14.91 -23.49
C PRO A 302 -2.84 16.29 -23.07
N LYS A 303 -4.04 16.39 -22.51
CA LYS A 303 -4.73 17.68 -22.35
C LYS A 303 -4.79 18.25 -20.95
N LYS A 304 -4.61 17.46 -19.89
CA LYS A 304 -4.59 18.00 -18.51
C LYS A 304 -3.56 17.25 -17.65
N ARG A 305 -2.87 18.01 -16.81
CA ARG A 305 -1.92 17.51 -15.81
C ARG A 305 -2.71 16.81 -14.72
N ASP A 306 -2.73 15.48 -14.70
CA ASP A 306 -3.40 14.73 -13.64
C ASP A 306 -2.51 14.68 -12.41
N ALA A 307 -2.82 15.52 -11.43
CA ALA A 307 -2.14 15.54 -10.13
C ALA A 307 -2.89 14.73 -9.06
N ARG A 308 -3.97 14.03 -9.45
CA ARG A 308 -4.67 13.14 -8.52
C ARG A 308 -3.75 11.97 -8.17
N HIS A 309 -3.75 11.58 -6.93
CA HIS A 309 -2.98 10.46 -6.40
C HIS A 309 -3.65 9.95 -5.12
N TRP A 310 -3.30 8.78 -4.70
CA TRP A 310 -3.75 8.18 -3.45
C TRP A 310 -3.14 8.96 -2.26
N THR A 311 -3.96 9.77 -1.60
CA THR A 311 -3.53 10.76 -0.61
C THR A 311 -3.13 10.16 0.73
N SER A 312 -3.85 9.12 1.17
CA SER A 312 -3.58 8.40 2.43
C SER A 312 -2.43 7.39 2.33
N MET A 313 -1.77 7.31 1.17
CA MET A 313 -0.63 6.41 0.97
C MET A 313 0.52 6.77 1.93
N PRO A 314 1.11 5.78 2.63
CA PRO A 314 2.23 6.02 3.51
C PRO A 314 3.51 6.39 2.74
N ALA A 315 4.46 7.05 3.40
CA ALA A 315 5.79 7.32 2.85
C ALA A 315 6.68 6.07 2.92
N SER A 316 6.56 5.30 3.99
CA SER A 316 7.39 4.13 4.27
C SER A 316 6.56 2.98 4.80
N LEU A 317 6.88 1.79 4.32
CA LEU A 317 6.33 0.52 4.79
C LEU A 317 7.40 -0.18 5.61
N GLN A 318 7.18 -0.25 6.91
CA GLN A 318 8.13 -0.81 7.85
C GLN A 318 7.55 -2.03 8.56
N VAL A 319 8.43 -2.87 9.07
CA VAL A 319 8.06 -4.08 9.77
C VAL A 319 8.85 -4.19 11.07
N VAL A 320 8.16 -4.56 12.13
CA VAL A 320 8.76 -5.06 13.36
C VAL A 320 8.37 -6.51 13.50
N ALA A 321 9.35 -7.35 13.77
CA ALA A 321 9.10 -8.76 14.03
C ALA A 321 9.78 -9.19 15.32
N VAL A 322 9.04 -9.90 16.13
CA VAL A 322 9.47 -10.28 17.47
C VAL A 322 9.06 -11.69 17.80
N GLU A 323 9.96 -12.43 18.45
CA GLU A 323 9.62 -13.68 19.10
C GLU A 323 9.09 -13.38 20.50
N LEU A 324 7.86 -13.80 20.77
CA LEU A 324 7.27 -13.68 22.09
C LEU A 324 7.54 -14.94 22.90
N PRO A 325 7.93 -14.82 24.19
CA PRO A 325 7.88 -15.92 25.12
C PRO A 325 6.46 -16.51 25.15
N SER A 326 6.35 -17.82 25.39
CA SER A 326 5.06 -18.53 25.41
C SER A 326 4.04 -17.96 26.40
N GLU A 327 4.49 -17.18 27.38
CA GLU A 327 3.69 -16.60 28.47
C GLU A 327 3.30 -15.14 28.22
N SER A 328 3.78 -14.50 27.14
CA SER A 328 3.49 -13.08 26.84
C SER A 328 2.24 -12.94 25.98
N ASP A 329 1.29 -12.11 26.42
CA ASP A 329 0.00 -11.91 25.75
C ASP A 329 -0.11 -10.58 24.99
N ALA A 330 0.85 -9.65 25.12
CA ALA A 330 0.77 -8.33 24.52
C ALA A 330 2.12 -7.79 24.00
N VAL A 331 2.04 -6.93 23.01
CA VAL A 331 3.14 -6.11 22.44
C VAL A 331 2.64 -4.68 22.35
N ASP A 332 3.36 -3.76 22.95
CA ASP A 332 3.09 -2.33 22.80
C ASP A 332 3.95 -1.73 21.68
N LEU A 333 3.33 -1.00 20.75
CA LEU A 333 3.99 -0.24 19.70
C LEU A 333 4.03 1.24 20.10
N VAL A 334 5.18 1.88 20.01
CA VAL A 334 5.39 3.29 20.35
C VAL A 334 5.97 4.06 19.16
#